data_cfd90ede643c2acff05b267d2eaea5fd
#
_entry.id   cfd90ede643c2acff05b267d2eaea5fd
#
_cell.length_a   1.000
_cell.length_b   1.000
_cell.length_c   1.000
_cell.angle_alpha   90.00
_cell.angle_beta   90.00
_cell.angle_gamma   90.00
#
_symmetry.space_group_name_H-M   'P 1'
#
loop_
_entity.id
_entity.type
_entity.pdbx_description
1 polymer ?
#
loop_
_entity_poly.entity_id
_entity_poly.type
_entity_poly.pdbx_seq_one_letter_code
_entity_poly.pdbx_strand_id
1 'polypeptide(L)'
;MNTGIERDENGTYHWTAAIDGEYDRKIIRIVFGAIGGLCVLFTVYALVKYPDMFLTTLLSCLGVLAVVSAIALPLMRLSRGRQQKYEMNEEYVRFVGYGRSDSYFPYKGIRRVRVNRARNLIHIRGIAVSAPFFVPPEGFEFVRNYIVSRLPDSAKVSYEE
;
A
#
# COMPACT_ATOMS: atom_id res chain seq x y z
N MET A 1 28.10 -2.80 -10.68
CA MET A 1 26.64 -2.97 -10.89
C MET A 1 25.94 -1.88 -10.11
N ASN A 2 25.22 -1.01 -10.79
CA ASN A 2 24.49 0.07 -10.12
C ASN A 2 23.16 -0.53 -9.59
N THR A 3 23.10 -0.87 -8.31
CA THR A 3 21.95 -1.54 -7.67
C THR A 3 20.77 -0.60 -7.43
N GLY A 4 20.88 0.68 -7.79
CA GLY A 4 19.89 1.70 -7.46
C GLY A 4 19.74 1.96 -5.94
N ILE A 5 20.68 1.42 -5.14
CA ILE A 5 20.74 1.58 -3.69
C ILE A 5 22.04 2.31 -3.37
N GLU A 6 21.93 3.44 -2.73
CA GLU A 6 23.05 4.28 -2.31
C GLU A 6 23.27 4.12 -0.81
N ARG A 7 24.52 4.11 -0.38
CA ARG A 7 24.90 4.12 1.03
C ARG A 7 25.47 5.47 1.39
N ASP A 8 24.93 6.11 2.42
CA ASP A 8 25.46 7.37 2.93
C ASP A 8 26.66 7.17 3.88
N GLU A 9 27.27 8.28 4.29
CA GLU A 9 28.41 8.29 5.22
C GLU A 9 28.05 7.74 6.61
N ASN A 10 26.77 7.76 6.98
CA ASN A 10 26.25 7.23 8.25
C ASN A 10 25.95 5.73 8.18
N GLY A 11 26.20 5.10 7.04
CA GLY A 11 25.94 3.67 6.84
C GLY A 11 24.47 3.33 6.51
N THR A 12 23.62 4.33 6.28
CA THR A 12 22.23 4.15 5.90
C THR A 12 22.11 3.93 4.40
N TYR A 13 21.33 2.94 4.00
CA TYR A 13 21.01 2.66 2.62
C TYR A 13 19.77 3.38 2.19
N HIS A 14 19.82 4.04 1.04
CA HIS A 14 18.72 4.80 0.45
C HIS A 14 18.40 4.26 -0.94
N TRP A 15 17.13 4.19 -1.26
CA TRP A 15 16.69 3.91 -2.62
C TRP A 15 15.36 4.58 -2.91
N THR A 16 15.07 4.73 -4.19
CA THR A 16 13.79 5.19 -4.69
C THR A 16 13.18 4.11 -5.56
N ALA A 17 11.89 3.87 -5.42
CA ALA A 17 11.16 2.97 -6.29
C ALA A 17 9.82 3.56 -6.68
N ALA A 18 9.37 3.28 -7.90
CA ALA A 18 8.04 3.63 -8.34
C ALA A 18 7.01 2.77 -7.61
N ILE A 19 5.92 3.39 -7.14
CA ILE A 19 4.81 2.66 -6.57
C ILE A 19 4.13 1.85 -7.67
N ASP A 20 3.94 0.55 -7.44
CA ASP A 20 3.19 -0.30 -8.35
C ASP A 20 1.73 0.15 -8.43
N GLY A 21 1.34 0.67 -9.60
CA GLY A 21 -0.04 1.11 -9.85
C GLY A 21 -1.08 -0.04 -9.80
N GLU A 22 -0.65 -1.29 -9.72
CA GLU A 22 -1.53 -2.43 -9.52
C GLU A 22 -1.98 -2.55 -8.06
N TYR A 23 -1.11 -2.20 -7.12
CA TYR A 23 -1.46 -2.15 -5.68
C TYR A 23 -2.56 -1.10 -5.43
N ASP A 24 -2.40 0.09 -5.99
CA ASP A 24 -3.41 1.16 -5.90
C ASP A 24 -4.73 0.73 -6.55
N ARG A 25 -4.68 0.08 -7.71
CA ARG A 25 -5.87 -0.45 -8.40
C ARG A 25 -6.62 -1.49 -7.56
N LYS A 26 -5.90 -2.35 -6.83
CA LYS A 26 -6.54 -3.35 -5.96
C LYS A 26 -7.30 -2.69 -4.81
N ILE A 27 -6.68 -1.72 -4.13
CA ILE A 27 -7.33 -0.97 -3.04
C ILE A 27 -8.59 -0.27 -3.54
N ILE A 28 -8.49 0.39 -4.69
CA ILE A 28 -9.61 1.12 -5.27
C ILE A 28 -10.75 0.19 -5.64
N ARG A 29 -10.48 -0.98 -6.26
CA ARG A 29 -11.52 -1.98 -6.54
C ARG A 29 -12.24 -2.43 -5.28
N ILE A 30 -11.52 -2.63 -4.18
CA ILE A 30 -12.12 -3.00 -2.89
C ILE A 30 -13.02 -1.88 -2.37
N VAL A 31 -12.54 -0.63 -2.39
CA VAL A 31 -13.30 0.53 -1.91
C VAL A 31 -14.55 0.76 -2.77
N PHE A 32 -14.41 0.77 -4.10
CA PHE A 32 -15.57 0.91 -5.01
C PHE A 32 -16.55 -0.26 -4.89
N GLY A 33 -16.05 -1.48 -4.72
CA GLY A 33 -16.89 -2.66 -4.50
C GLY A 33 -17.68 -2.55 -3.19
N ALA A 34 -17.07 -2.09 -2.12
CA ALA A 34 -17.76 -1.89 -0.83
C ALA A 34 -18.81 -0.78 -0.90
N ILE A 35 -18.48 0.37 -1.49
CA ILE A 35 -19.42 1.49 -1.65
C ILE A 35 -20.57 1.09 -2.58
N GLY A 36 -20.26 0.45 -3.72
CA GLY A 36 -21.28 -0.04 -4.66
C GLY A 36 -22.20 -1.07 -4.02
N GLY A 37 -21.65 -2.02 -3.27
CA GLY A 37 -22.43 -3.01 -2.51
C GLY A 37 -23.39 -2.36 -1.50
N LEU A 38 -22.92 -1.36 -0.76
CA LEU A 38 -23.78 -0.60 0.16
C LEU A 38 -24.89 0.15 -0.58
N CYS A 39 -24.58 0.80 -1.69
CA CYS A 39 -25.58 1.49 -2.51
C CYS A 39 -26.65 0.53 -3.02
N VAL A 40 -26.29 -0.67 -3.48
CA VAL A 40 -27.24 -1.70 -3.92
C VAL A 40 -28.14 -2.13 -2.75
N LEU A 41 -27.56 -2.42 -1.57
CA LEU A 41 -28.32 -2.81 -0.38
C LEU A 41 -29.33 -1.72 0.03
N PHE A 42 -28.91 -0.45 0.05
CA PHE A 42 -29.82 0.66 0.37
C PHE A 42 -30.93 0.81 -0.65
N THR A 43 -30.63 0.67 -1.94
CA THR A 43 -31.62 0.77 -3.01
C THR A 43 -32.64 -0.36 -2.93
N VAL A 44 -32.22 -1.60 -2.67
CA VAL A 44 -33.10 -2.75 -2.49
C VAL A 44 -33.96 -2.58 -1.23
N TYR A 45 -33.37 -2.12 -0.13
CA TYR A 45 -34.13 -1.82 1.10
C TYR A 45 -35.17 -0.75 0.88
N ALA A 46 -34.85 0.34 0.18
CA ALA A 46 -35.83 1.39 -0.15
C ALA A 46 -36.94 0.86 -1.02
N LEU A 47 -36.65 0.04 -2.03
CA LEU A 47 -37.65 -0.57 -2.91
C LEU A 47 -38.68 -1.39 -2.12
N VAL A 48 -38.21 -2.16 -1.10
CA VAL A 48 -39.10 -3.05 -0.30
C VAL A 48 -39.89 -2.30 0.76
N LYS A 49 -39.27 -1.32 1.44
CA LYS A 49 -39.89 -0.65 2.61
C LYS A 49 -40.51 0.68 2.28
N TYR A 50 -40.00 1.41 1.28
CA TYR A 50 -40.40 2.77 0.94
C TYR A 50 -40.40 2.96 -0.58
N PRO A 51 -41.32 2.30 -1.32
CA PRO A 51 -41.33 2.32 -2.78
C PRO A 51 -41.43 3.74 -3.37
N ASP A 52 -42.10 4.66 -2.69
CA ASP A 52 -42.20 6.06 -3.11
C ASP A 52 -40.88 6.82 -3.05
N MET A 53 -39.92 6.36 -2.22
CA MET A 53 -38.59 6.94 -2.07
C MET A 53 -37.51 6.23 -2.91
N PHE A 54 -37.86 5.18 -3.62
CA PHE A 54 -36.93 4.37 -4.40
C PHE A 54 -36.10 5.21 -5.40
N LEU A 55 -36.78 6.03 -6.20
CA LEU A 55 -36.14 6.87 -7.20
C LEU A 55 -35.14 7.86 -6.58
N THR A 56 -35.55 8.50 -5.47
CA THR A 56 -34.70 9.45 -4.75
C THR A 56 -33.49 8.76 -4.16
N THR A 57 -33.64 7.56 -3.59
CA THR A 57 -32.56 6.76 -3.04
C THR A 57 -31.58 6.33 -4.13
N LEU A 58 -32.10 5.86 -5.28
CA LEU A 58 -31.29 5.46 -6.43
C LEU A 58 -30.45 6.64 -6.95
N LEU A 59 -31.07 7.81 -7.16
CA LEU A 59 -30.38 9.01 -7.62
C LEU A 59 -29.31 9.48 -6.62
N SER A 60 -29.58 9.39 -5.32
CA SER A 60 -28.62 9.73 -4.27
C SER A 60 -27.42 8.79 -4.30
N CYS A 61 -27.62 7.48 -4.44
CA CYS A 61 -26.56 6.49 -4.57
C CYS A 61 -25.69 6.72 -5.82
N LEU A 62 -26.32 7.03 -6.96
CA LEU A 62 -25.60 7.38 -8.18
C LEU A 62 -24.79 8.68 -8.02
N GLY A 63 -25.34 9.67 -7.32
CA GLY A 63 -24.63 10.91 -6.98
C GLY A 63 -23.40 10.65 -6.12
N VAL A 64 -23.51 9.83 -5.08
CA VAL A 64 -22.37 9.42 -4.23
C VAL A 64 -21.29 8.72 -5.05
N LEU A 65 -21.68 7.77 -5.91
CA LEU A 65 -20.71 7.05 -6.78
C LEU A 65 -20.02 8.00 -7.75
N ALA A 66 -20.75 8.97 -8.32
CA ALA A 66 -20.18 9.97 -9.21
C ALA A 66 -19.14 10.87 -8.48
N VAL A 67 -19.47 11.36 -7.30
CA VAL A 67 -18.57 12.19 -6.47
C VAL A 67 -17.31 11.39 -6.07
N VAL A 68 -17.48 10.16 -5.58
CA VAL A 68 -16.36 9.29 -5.22
C VAL A 68 -15.46 9.02 -6.43
N SER A 69 -16.06 8.78 -7.61
CA SER A 69 -15.32 8.57 -8.86
C SER A 69 -14.56 9.83 -9.29
N ALA A 70 -15.20 11.00 -9.21
CA ALA A 70 -14.59 12.27 -9.56
C ALA A 70 -13.37 12.62 -8.70
N ILE A 71 -13.36 12.19 -7.44
CA ILE A 71 -12.23 12.39 -6.53
C ILE A 71 -11.16 11.29 -6.71
N ALA A 72 -11.58 10.04 -6.78
CA ALA A 72 -10.67 8.90 -6.82
C ALA A 72 -9.87 8.81 -8.12
N LEU A 73 -10.49 9.08 -9.28
CA LEU A 73 -9.81 8.99 -10.58
C LEU A 73 -8.64 9.97 -10.76
N PRO A 74 -8.76 11.27 -10.41
CA PRO A 74 -7.63 12.20 -10.43
C PRO A 74 -6.54 11.80 -9.44
N LEU A 75 -6.90 11.37 -8.23
CA LEU A 75 -5.93 10.92 -7.22
C LEU A 75 -5.12 9.72 -7.72
N MET A 76 -5.76 8.78 -8.42
CA MET A 76 -5.08 7.66 -9.07
C MET A 76 -4.11 8.10 -10.16
N ARG A 77 -4.49 9.08 -10.98
CA ARG A 77 -3.60 9.60 -12.03
C ARG A 77 -2.39 10.31 -11.43
N LEU A 78 -2.59 11.03 -10.33
CA LEU A 78 -1.52 11.72 -9.60
C LEU A 78 -0.58 10.77 -8.85
N SER A 79 -1.06 9.58 -8.44
CA SER A 79 -0.22 8.57 -7.75
C SER A 79 0.64 7.75 -8.73
N ARG A 80 0.25 7.69 -10.02
CA ARG A 80 1.02 6.96 -11.03
C ARG A 80 2.38 7.60 -11.24
N GLY A 81 3.44 6.81 -11.10
CA GLY A 81 4.81 7.26 -11.32
C GLY A 81 5.43 8.05 -10.18
N ARG A 82 4.75 8.16 -9.02
CA ARG A 82 5.38 8.71 -7.83
C ARG A 82 6.52 7.80 -7.38
N GLN A 83 7.69 8.39 -7.33
CA GLN A 83 8.84 7.75 -6.72
C GLN A 83 8.73 7.89 -5.20
N GLN A 84 8.88 6.78 -4.52
CA GLN A 84 8.89 6.71 -3.07
C GLN A 84 10.31 6.52 -2.59
N LYS A 85 10.70 7.25 -1.56
CA LYS A 85 12.00 7.09 -0.91
C LYS A 85 11.91 6.09 0.23
N TYR A 86 12.89 5.24 0.32
CA TYR A 86 13.05 4.25 1.38
C TYR A 86 14.45 4.36 1.96
N GLU A 87 14.56 4.05 3.23
CA GLU A 87 15.81 4.05 3.98
C GLU A 87 15.89 2.80 4.84
N MET A 88 17.08 2.24 4.99
CA MET A 88 17.35 1.17 5.95
C MET A 88 18.76 1.31 6.53
N ASN A 89 18.89 0.96 7.79
CA ASN A 89 20.18 0.88 8.50
C ASN A 89 20.19 -0.33 9.43
N GLU A 90 21.09 -0.36 10.41
CA GLU A 90 21.20 -1.48 11.35
C GLU A 90 20.03 -1.59 12.34
N GLU A 91 19.27 -0.52 12.57
CA GLU A 91 18.23 -0.46 13.58
C GLU A 91 16.82 -0.56 13.01
N TYR A 92 16.60 -0.01 11.79
CA TYR A 92 15.26 0.14 11.23
C TYR A 92 15.25 0.09 9.70
N VAL A 93 14.05 -0.09 9.19
CA VAL A 93 13.68 0.25 7.83
C VAL A 93 12.57 1.30 7.86
N ARG A 94 12.70 2.32 7.02
CA ARG A 94 11.83 3.49 7.00
C ARG A 94 11.35 3.77 5.60
N PHE A 95 10.14 4.23 5.54
CA PHE A 95 9.48 4.69 4.35
C PHE A 95 9.24 6.19 4.50
N VAL A 96 9.82 6.99 3.62
CA VAL A 96 9.71 8.45 3.64
C VAL A 96 8.52 8.86 2.78
N GLY A 97 7.39 9.16 3.41
CA GLY A 97 6.16 9.52 2.72
C GLY A 97 6.12 10.98 2.28
N TYR A 98 5.65 11.25 1.07
CA TYR A 98 5.30 12.61 0.65
C TYR A 98 4.03 13.06 1.40
N GLY A 99 4.18 13.97 2.39
CA GLY A 99 3.06 14.59 3.10
C GLY A 99 2.30 13.71 4.10
N ARG A 100 2.78 12.49 4.39
CA ARG A 100 2.30 11.62 5.47
C ARG A 100 3.44 11.39 6.45
N SER A 101 3.09 11.13 7.71
CA SER A 101 4.06 10.71 8.71
C SER A 101 4.90 9.55 8.18
N ASP A 102 6.21 9.70 8.25
CA ASP A 102 7.16 8.64 7.91
C ASP A 102 6.81 7.37 8.67
N SER A 103 6.74 6.26 7.98
CA SER A 103 6.51 4.97 8.63
C SER A 103 7.84 4.35 9.00
N TYR A 104 8.08 4.26 10.27
CA TYR A 104 9.30 3.76 10.89
C TYR A 104 9.08 2.35 11.43
N PHE A 105 9.91 1.40 11.02
CA PHE A 105 9.84 -0.01 11.41
C PHE A 105 11.16 -0.42 12.06
N PRO A 106 11.30 -0.32 13.38
CA PRO A 106 12.45 -0.91 14.07
C PRO A 106 12.40 -2.43 13.92
N TYR A 107 13.52 -3.08 13.60
CA TYR A 107 13.54 -4.53 13.36
C TYR A 107 12.93 -5.33 14.50
N LYS A 108 13.20 -4.94 15.74
CA LYS A 108 12.64 -5.58 16.96
C LYS A 108 11.10 -5.55 17.01
N GLY A 109 10.47 -4.59 16.31
CA GLY A 109 9.01 -4.44 16.26
C GLY A 109 8.34 -5.12 15.07
N ILE A 110 9.11 -5.71 14.16
CA ILE A 110 8.58 -6.38 12.96
C ILE A 110 8.07 -7.76 13.36
N ARG A 111 6.81 -8.04 13.02
CA ARG A 111 6.15 -9.33 13.31
C ARG A 111 6.03 -10.24 12.10
N ARG A 112 5.92 -9.65 10.92
CA ARG A 112 5.78 -10.41 9.68
C ARG A 112 6.39 -9.68 8.50
N VAL A 113 7.09 -10.43 7.67
CA VAL A 113 7.59 -9.97 6.38
C VAL A 113 7.05 -10.91 5.31
N ARG A 114 6.46 -10.35 4.24
CA ARG A 114 6.07 -11.09 3.05
C ARG A 114 6.93 -10.60 1.90
N VAL A 115 7.58 -11.52 1.24
CA VAL A 115 8.48 -11.26 0.13
C VAL A 115 7.80 -11.74 -1.16
N ASN A 116 7.52 -10.82 -2.07
CA ASN A 116 7.00 -11.13 -3.40
C ASN A 116 8.05 -10.73 -4.45
N ARG A 117 8.76 -11.72 -4.98
CA ARG A 117 9.85 -11.52 -5.93
C ARG A 117 9.34 -11.06 -7.30
N ALA A 118 8.23 -11.61 -7.76
CA ALA A 118 7.65 -11.25 -9.06
C ALA A 118 7.28 -9.76 -9.16
N ARG A 119 7.00 -9.12 -8.01
CA ARG A 119 6.64 -7.69 -7.92
C ARG A 119 7.73 -6.81 -7.33
N ASN A 120 8.89 -7.37 -7.01
CA ASN A 120 9.95 -6.66 -6.28
C ASN A 120 9.43 -5.94 -5.03
N LEU A 121 8.57 -6.61 -4.28
CA LEU A 121 7.84 -6.06 -3.15
C LEU A 121 8.17 -6.82 -1.87
N ILE A 122 8.52 -6.08 -0.82
CA ILE A 122 8.67 -6.57 0.54
C ILE A 122 7.61 -5.90 1.40
N HIS A 123 6.63 -6.66 1.86
CA HIS A 123 5.58 -6.15 2.72
C HIS A 123 5.94 -6.38 4.18
N ILE A 124 6.13 -5.30 4.94
CA ILE A 124 6.51 -5.34 6.35
C ILE A 124 5.31 -5.02 7.21
N ARG A 125 5.07 -5.85 8.21
CA ARG A 125 4.04 -5.65 9.23
C ARG A 125 4.69 -5.58 10.61
N GLY A 126 4.62 -4.41 11.21
CA GLY A 126 4.96 -4.18 12.61
C GLY A 126 3.76 -4.45 13.55
N ILE A 127 3.81 -3.89 14.75
CA ILE A 127 2.75 -4.03 15.77
C ILE A 127 1.50 -3.27 15.36
N ALA A 128 1.63 -2.01 14.98
CA ALA A 128 0.52 -1.11 14.66
C ALA A 128 0.47 -0.69 13.18
N VAL A 129 1.56 -0.84 12.44
CA VAL A 129 1.72 -0.31 11.10
C VAL A 129 2.12 -1.41 10.14
N SER A 130 1.68 -1.28 8.89
CA SER A 130 2.01 -2.20 7.81
C SER A 130 2.28 -1.37 6.55
N ALA A 131 3.38 -1.63 5.85
CA ALA A 131 3.75 -0.91 4.65
C ALA A 131 4.40 -1.80 3.59
N PRO A 132 4.14 -1.52 2.30
CA PRO A 132 4.85 -2.10 1.18
C PRO A 132 6.16 -1.35 0.93
N PHE A 133 7.24 -2.09 0.73
CA PHE A 133 8.54 -1.60 0.31
C PHE A 133 8.82 -2.10 -1.10
N PHE A 134 8.77 -1.20 -2.06
CA PHE A 134 9.13 -1.49 -3.43
C PHE A 134 10.64 -1.35 -3.57
N VAL A 135 11.28 -2.30 -4.21
CA VAL A 135 12.74 -2.36 -4.32
C VAL A 135 13.12 -2.48 -5.80
N PRO A 136 14.15 -1.77 -6.27
CA PRO A 136 14.68 -1.98 -7.61
C PRO A 136 15.07 -3.46 -7.83
N PRO A 137 14.79 -4.05 -9.00
CA PRO A 137 15.06 -5.46 -9.25
C PRO A 137 16.52 -5.87 -8.98
N GLU A 138 17.45 -4.99 -9.34
CA GLU A 138 18.90 -5.21 -9.19
C GLU A 138 19.36 -5.26 -7.73
N GLY A 139 18.62 -4.57 -6.84
CA GLY A 139 18.91 -4.48 -5.40
C GLY A 139 18.02 -5.38 -4.54
N PHE A 140 17.05 -6.08 -5.13
CA PHE A 140 16.01 -6.80 -4.37
C PHE A 140 16.58 -7.84 -3.41
N GLU A 141 17.47 -8.70 -3.89
CA GLU A 141 18.09 -9.75 -3.07
C GLU A 141 18.92 -9.18 -1.93
N PHE A 142 19.63 -8.06 -2.18
CA PHE A 142 20.39 -7.38 -1.15
C PHE A 142 19.46 -6.83 -0.04
N VAL A 143 18.42 -6.07 -0.39
CA VAL A 143 17.50 -5.49 0.59
C VAL A 143 16.75 -6.58 1.35
N ARG A 144 16.29 -7.62 0.66
CA ARG A 144 15.63 -8.78 1.29
C ARG A 144 16.55 -9.42 2.34
N ASN A 145 17.76 -9.77 1.96
CA ASN A 145 18.71 -10.44 2.85
C ASN A 145 19.08 -9.54 4.03
N TYR A 146 19.27 -8.26 3.77
CA TYR A 146 19.60 -7.27 4.80
C TYR A 146 18.46 -7.15 5.85
N ILE A 147 17.21 -7.09 5.42
CA ILE A 147 16.05 -7.03 6.30
C ILE A 147 15.89 -8.35 7.06
N VAL A 148 15.89 -9.48 6.35
CA VAL A 148 15.63 -10.81 6.95
C VAL A 148 16.69 -11.17 7.98
N SER A 149 17.96 -10.84 7.76
CA SER A 149 19.04 -11.13 8.71
C SER A 149 18.97 -10.37 10.04
N ARG A 150 18.14 -9.32 10.12
CA ARG A 150 17.97 -8.45 11.31
C ARG A 150 16.64 -8.64 12.01
N LEU A 151 15.80 -9.52 11.50
CA LEU A 151 14.52 -9.81 12.13
C LEU A 151 14.73 -10.56 13.45
N PRO A 152 13.86 -10.33 14.44
CA PRO A 152 13.82 -11.17 15.62
C PRO A 152 13.34 -12.59 15.26
N ASP A 153 13.75 -13.60 16.02
CA ASP A 153 13.38 -15.01 15.82
C ASP A 153 11.84 -15.23 15.81
N SER A 154 11.12 -14.36 16.51
CA SER A 154 9.65 -14.37 16.55
C SER A 154 8.96 -13.87 15.28
N ALA A 155 9.69 -13.23 14.37
CA ALA A 155 9.12 -12.70 13.14
C ALA A 155 8.85 -13.83 12.11
N LYS A 156 7.68 -13.76 11.49
CA LYS A 156 7.31 -14.72 10.43
C LYS A 156 7.70 -14.17 9.05
N VAL A 157 8.51 -14.92 8.32
CA VAL A 157 8.85 -14.60 6.92
C VAL A 157 8.08 -15.56 6.01
N SER A 158 7.41 -15.01 4.99
CA SER A 158 6.71 -15.78 3.97
C SER A 158 7.12 -15.30 2.57
N TYR A 159 7.29 -16.24 1.66
CA TYR A 159 7.65 -15.98 0.27
C TYR A 159 6.43 -16.24 -0.60
N GLU A 160 6.10 -15.30 -1.47
CA GLU A 160 5.04 -15.40 -2.47
C GLU A 160 5.73 -15.45 -3.85
N GLU A 161 5.42 -16.47 -4.62
CA GLU A 161 5.89 -16.62 -5.99
C GLU A 161 5.11 -15.75 -6.97
#